data_45ea9b1d9044ffbc314c3ff125775579
#
_entry.id   45ea9b1d9044ffbc314c3ff125775579
#
_cell.length_a   1.000
_cell.length_b   1.000
_cell.length_c   1.000
_cell.angle_alpha   90.00
_cell.angle_beta   90.00
_cell.angle_gamma   90.00
#
_symmetry.space_group_name_H-M   'P 1'
#
loop_
_entity.id
_entity.type
_entity.pdbx_description
1 polymer ?
#
loop_
_entity_poly.entity_id
_entity_poly.type
_entity_poly.pdbx_seq_one_letter_code
_entity_poly.pdbx_strand_id
1 'polypeptide(L)'
;MNRLVVLALAVVLLTGCSAGGGKGEVVDVPSGLRQSPDALLAGEVMAIAYSGYREGQHPDLGAGAANPSRDEILEDLQILVAHGFALIRLYDVGENSVTTLELIRQHELPIKVLLGMWLRAEISNHEGCPWLDEPIPDEELAANTLANAAEIERGIALAQQYGDIVVAVNVGNEALVDWNDHMVPLEKVIAYVERVKAAIDQPVTVADNYAWWIKDGAPLAAAVDFLGIHTYPAWEEKTIDEAMAYTIENLEGVRAALPDKPIAILEAGWATTASEFGDRASEPSQARYYREIEAWAQQNNVTVFFFEAFDEPWKGDPGDPLGAEKHWGLFFVDRSPKLVMQR
;
A
#
# COMPACT_ATOMS: atom_id res chain seq x y z
N MET A 1 29.54 83.66 -22.42
CA MET A 1 28.18 83.10 -22.04
C MET A 1 28.03 81.78 -22.73
N ASN A 2 28.43 80.70 -22.02
CA ASN A 2 28.44 79.32 -22.52
C ASN A 2 27.11 78.67 -22.21
N ARG A 3 26.47 78.06 -23.19
CA ARG A 3 25.39 77.13 -23.03
C ARG A 3 25.92 75.72 -23.30
N LEU A 4 25.89 74.89 -22.23
CA LEU A 4 26.11 73.48 -22.32
C LEU A 4 24.87 72.83 -22.95
N VAL A 5 25.11 71.97 -23.94
CA VAL A 5 24.13 71.08 -24.52
C VAL A 5 24.34 69.71 -23.84
N VAL A 6 23.36 69.19 -23.14
CA VAL A 6 23.36 67.84 -22.57
C VAL A 6 22.67 66.93 -23.56
N LEU A 7 23.42 65.96 -24.10
CA LEU A 7 22.89 64.88 -24.92
C LEU A 7 22.30 63.80 -23.99
N ALA A 8 21.02 63.54 -24.10
CA ALA A 8 20.35 62.39 -23.45
C ALA A 8 20.45 61.17 -24.37
N LEU A 9 21.14 60.15 -23.91
CA LEU A 9 21.14 58.80 -24.54
C LEU A 9 19.88 58.08 -24.12
N ALA A 10 18.98 57.76 -25.05
CA ALA A 10 17.84 56.89 -24.83
C ALA A 10 18.31 55.41 -24.99
N VAL A 11 18.31 54.64 -23.91
CA VAL A 11 18.51 53.21 -23.93
C VAL A 11 17.14 52.55 -24.17
N VAL A 12 16.97 51.92 -25.32
CA VAL A 12 15.81 51.09 -25.65
C VAL A 12 16.00 49.75 -24.99
N LEU A 13 15.25 49.50 -23.93
CA LEU A 13 15.10 48.16 -23.33
C LEU A 13 14.14 47.31 -24.16
N LEU A 14 14.66 46.35 -24.90
CA LEU A 14 13.85 45.29 -25.51
C LEU A 14 13.37 44.34 -24.39
N THR A 15 12.10 44.44 -24.04
CA THR A 15 11.42 43.45 -23.20
C THR A 15 11.12 42.20 -24.04
N GLY A 16 11.93 41.17 -23.87
CA GLY A 16 11.64 39.85 -24.40
C GLY A 16 10.45 39.24 -23.63
N CYS A 17 9.36 38.92 -24.33
CA CYS A 17 8.29 38.08 -23.82
C CYS A 17 8.85 36.69 -23.57
N SER A 18 9.10 36.37 -22.31
CA SER A 18 9.31 34.98 -21.85
C SER A 18 7.97 34.29 -21.78
N ALA A 19 7.79 33.27 -22.61
CA ALA A 19 6.64 32.37 -22.50
C ALA A 19 6.69 31.67 -21.13
N GLY A 20 5.70 31.94 -20.29
CA GLY A 20 5.54 31.32 -19.00
C GLY A 20 5.18 29.85 -19.18
N GLY A 21 6.18 28.96 -19.06
CA GLY A 21 5.91 27.58 -18.72
C GLY A 21 5.41 27.56 -17.29
N GLY A 22 4.17 27.14 -17.09
CA GLY A 22 3.62 26.91 -15.77
C GLY A 22 4.46 25.84 -15.05
N LYS A 23 5.29 26.27 -14.12
CA LYS A 23 5.84 25.38 -13.12
C LYS A 23 4.67 25.03 -12.21
N GLY A 24 4.23 23.77 -12.24
CA GLY A 24 3.32 23.25 -11.24
C GLY A 24 3.87 23.64 -9.85
N GLU A 25 3.03 24.18 -9.01
CA GLU A 25 3.38 24.47 -7.62
C GLU A 25 3.82 23.12 -6.99
N VAL A 26 5.09 23.03 -6.64
CA VAL A 26 5.60 21.92 -5.83
C VAL A 26 5.00 22.14 -4.44
N VAL A 27 4.03 21.32 -4.09
CA VAL A 27 3.48 21.33 -2.73
C VAL A 27 4.64 20.97 -1.79
N ASP A 28 4.99 21.90 -0.90
CA ASP A 28 6.07 21.68 0.05
C ASP A 28 5.59 20.69 1.13
N VAL A 29 5.94 19.42 0.93
CA VAL A 29 5.61 18.34 1.86
C VAL A 29 6.45 18.51 3.12
N PRO A 30 5.85 18.52 4.34
CA PRO A 30 6.60 18.61 5.57
C PRO A 30 7.71 17.56 5.65
N SER A 31 8.85 17.91 6.22
CA SER A 31 10.05 17.08 6.27
C SER A 31 9.83 15.69 6.88
N GLY A 32 8.83 15.54 7.78
CA GLY A 32 8.46 14.27 8.38
C GLY A 32 7.82 13.24 7.45
N LEU A 33 7.40 13.64 6.23
CA LEU A 33 6.89 12.73 5.21
C LEU A 33 7.94 12.35 4.17
N ARG A 34 9.07 13.05 4.15
CA ARG A 34 10.14 12.76 3.21
C ARG A 34 10.98 11.61 3.72
N GLN A 35 11.13 10.59 2.89
CA GLN A 35 12.04 9.49 3.16
C GLN A 35 13.47 9.85 2.73
N SER A 36 14.45 9.30 3.42
CA SER A 36 15.82 9.26 2.94
C SER A 36 16.15 7.86 2.45
N PRO A 37 17.18 7.67 1.60
CA PRO A 37 17.58 6.34 1.11
C PRO A 37 17.90 5.33 2.24
N ASP A 38 18.33 5.81 3.40
CA ASP A 38 18.72 4.99 4.55
C ASP A 38 17.62 4.92 5.63
N ALA A 39 16.43 5.49 5.34
CA ALA A 39 15.34 5.60 6.30
C ALA A 39 14.21 4.62 5.98
N LEU A 40 13.00 4.99 6.39
CA LEU A 40 11.78 4.23 6.19
C LEU A 40 11.66 3.66 4.78
N LEU A 41 11.31 2.37 4.67
CA LEU A 41 11.02 1.66 3.42
C LEU A 41 12.15 1.72 2.38
N ALA A 42 13.39 1.76 2.84
CA ALA A 42 14.61 1.85 2.02
C ALA A 42 14.64 3.05 1.05
N GLY A 43 13.81 4.07 1.29
CA GLY A 43 13.71 5.25 0.44
C GLY A 43 12.91 5.04 -0.85
N GLU A 44 12.36 3.86 -1.08
CA GLU A 44 11.56 3.56 -2.28
C GLU A 44 10.24 4.34 -2.27
N VAL A 45 9.85 4.88 -3.42
CA VAL A 45 8.62 5.67 -3.57
C VAL A 45 7.51 4.92 -4.29
N MET A 46 7.85 4.02 -5.24
CA MET A 46 6.87 3.11 -5.85
C MET A 46 7.18 1.69 -5.46
N ALA A 47 6.21 1.07 -4.84
CA ALA A 47 6.22 -0.30 -4.37
C ALA A 47 4.95 -1.01 -4.82
N ILE A 48 4.84 -2.30 -4.56
CA ILE A 48 3.70 -3.07 -5.00
C ILE A 48 3.26 -4.09 -3.95
N ALA A 49 1.95 -4.26 -3.79
CA ALA A 49 1.37 -5.35 -3.01
C ALA A 49 1.52 -6.66 -3.79
N TYR A 50 1.95 -7.72 -3.12
CA TYR A 50 2.23 -9.02 -3.73
C TYR A 50 1.80 -10.18 -2.83
N SER A 51 1.01 -11.08 -3.37
CA SER A 51 0.66 -12.37 -2.77
C SER A 51 0.83 -13.55 -3.74
N GLY A 52 0.77 -13.32 -5.05
CA GLY A 52 1.22 -14.23 -6.11
C GLY A 52 0.34 -15.44 -6.40
N TYR A 53 -0.85 -15.54 -5.84
CA TYR A 53 -1.76 -16.66 -6.07
C TYR A 53 -2.30 -16.67 -7.51
N ARG A 54 -2.26 -17.86 -8.14
CA ARG A 54 -2.73 -18.09 -9.50
C ARG A 54 -4.10 -18.75 -9.53
N GLU A 55 -4.59 -19.13 -10.69
CA GLU A 55 -5.85 -19.87 -10.84
C GLU A 55 -5.84 -21.15 -10.00
N GLY A 56 -6.85 -21.31 -9.14
CA GLY A 56 -6.99 -22.44 -8.23
C GLY A 56 -6.05 -22.40 -7.00
N GLN A 57 -5.27 -21.33 -6.82
CA GLN A 57 -4.44 -21.10 -5.65
C GLN A 57 -5.07 -20.05 -4.74
N HIS A 58 -4.82 -20.15 -3.43
CA HIS A 58 -5.40 -19.25 -2.43
C HIS A 58 -4.65 -19.35 -1.08
N PRO A 59 -4.68 -18.33 -0.22
CA PRO A 59 -4.19 -18.43 1.14
C PRO A 59 -5.06 -19.40 1.97
N ASP A 60 -4.68 -19.63 3.23
CA ASP A 60 -5.49 -20.45 4.12
C ASP A 60 -6.80 -19.72 4.47
N LEU A 61 -7.88 -20.21 3.88
CA LEU A 61 -9.25 -19.75 4.13
C LEU A 61 -9.98 -20.61 5.17
N GLY A 62 -9.22 -21.31 6.04
CA GLY A 62 -9.76 -22.19 7.07
C GLY A 62 -9.74 -23.68 6.72
N ALA A 63 -9.39 -24.04 5.47
CA ALA A 63 -9.26 -25.44 4.99
C ALA A 63 -7.85 -25.78 4.50
N GLY A 64 -6.87 -24.92 4.79
CA GLY A 64 -5.50 -25.00 4.29
C GLY A 64 -5.29 -24.12 3.05
N ALA A 65 -4.04 -23.74 2.81
CA ALA A 65 -3.63 -22.96 1.65
C ALA A 65 -3.36 -23.84 0.42
N ALA A 66 -3.61 -23.29 -0.78
CA ALA A 66 -3.12 -23.82 -2.04
C ALA A 66 -2.03 -22.87 -2.56
N ASN A 67 -0.80 -23.03 -2.06
CA ASN A 67 0.30 -22.11 -2.32
C ASN A 67 0.84 -22.24 -3.75
N PRO A 68 1.36 -21.13 -4.33
CA PRO A 68 2.19 -21.17 -5.53
C PRO A 68 3.45 -22.03 -5.29
N SER A 69 3.92 -22.67 -6.34
CA SER A 69 5.20 -23.37 -6.32
C SER A 69 6.38 -22.38 -6.24
N ARG A 70 7.55 -22.86 -5.81
CA ARG A 70 8.78 -22.03 -5.78
C ARG A 70 9.14 -21.44 -7.15
N ASP A 71 8.92 -22.18 -8.22
CA ASP A 71 9.21 -21.71 -9.59
C ASP A 71 8.24 -20.61 -10.01
N GLU A 72 6.96 -20.72 -9.65
CA GLU A 72 5.95 -19.68 -9.91
C GLU A 72 6.24 -18.40 -9.13
N ILE A 73 6.62 -18.50 -7.85
CA ILE A 73 7.01 -17.34 -7.05
C ILE A 73 8.27 -16.67 -7.63
N LEU A 74 9.26 -17.48 -8.05
CA LEU A 74 10.49 -16.94 -8.65
C LEU A 74 10.19 -16.22 -9.97
N GLU A 75 9.30 -16.76 -10.81
CA GLU A 75 8.84 -16.10 -12.04
C GLU A 75 8.21 -14.74 -11.73
N ASP A 76 7.31 -14.68 -10.76
CA ASP A 76 6.66 -13.45 -10.32
C ASP A 76 7.68 -12.40 -9.85
N LEU A 77 8.62 -12.78 -8.99
CA LEU A 77 9.66 -11.88 -8.51
C LEU A 77 10.57 -11.36 -9.64
N GLN A 78 10.89 -12.20 -10.62
CA GLN A 78 11.66 -11.79 -11.79
C GLN A 78 10.87 -10.80 -12.68
N ILE A 79 9.57 -10.99 -12.84
CA ILE A 79 8.69 -10.04 -13.54
C ILE A 79 8.71 -8.69 -12.83
N LEU A 80 8.57 -8.67 -11.51
CA LEU A 80 8.58 -7.44 -10.71
C LEU A 80 9.91 -6.69 -10.84
N VAL A 81 11.04 -7.39 -10.72
CA VAL A 81 12.38 -6.81 -10.94
C VAL A 81 12.53 -6.25 -12.36
N ALA A 82 12.09 -6.98 -13.38
CA ALA A 82 12.17 -6.55 -14.78
C ALA A 82 11.35 -5.27 -15.06
N HIS A 83 10.33 -4.99 -14.24
CA HIS A 83 9.49 -3.79 -14.32
C HIS A 83 9.89 -2.70 -13.30
N GLY A 84 11.00 -2.91 -12.57
CA GLY A 84 11.60 -1.88 -11.72
C GLY A 84 11.09 -1.83 -10.29
N PHE A 85 10.30 -2.81 -9.85
CA PHE A 85 9.87 -2.89 -8.45
C PHE A 85 11.00 -3.43 -7.57
N ALA A 86 11.43 -2.62 -6.62
CA ALA A 86 12.48 -2.93 -5.65
C ALA A 86 11.94 -3.10 -4.22
N LEU A 87 10.66 -2.86 -4.00
CA LEU A 87 9.97 -3.01 -2.72
C LEU A 87 8.61 -3.67 -2.93
N ILE A 88 8.35 -4.75 -2.20
CA ILE A 88 7.05 -5.43 -2.20
C ILE A 88 6.47 -5.47 -0.80
N ARG A 89 5.13 -5.57 -0.70
CA ARG A 89 4.41 -5.82 0.55
C ARG A 89 3.85 -7.23 0.55
N LEU A 90 4.14 -7.98 1.60
CA LEU A 90 3.53 -9.28 1.92
C LEU A 90 2.48 -9.09 3.01
N TYR A 91 1.51 -9.99 3.09
CA TYR A 91 0.35 -9.83 3.97
C TYR A 91 0.38 -10.69 5.23
N ASP A 92 1.10 -11.81 5.20
CA ASP A 92 1.18 -12.80 6.28
C ASP A 92 2.58 -13.39 6.42
N VAL A 93 2.75 -14.33 7.33
CA VAL A 93 3.97 -15.08 7.53
C VAL A 93 3.80 -16.59 7.24
N GLY A 94 2.88 -16.89 6.34
CA GLY A 94 2.63 -18.24 5.82
C GLY A 94 3.72 -18.76 4.90
N GLU A 95 3.52 -19.97 4.37
CA GLU A 95 4.50 -20.65 3.52
C GLU A 95 4.84 -19.86 2.26
N ASN A 96 3.85 -19.20 1.64
CA ASN A 96 4.06 -18.36 0.46
C ASN A 96 5.04 -17.21 0.75
N SER A 97 4.81 -16.47 1.84
CA SER A 97 5.68 -15.35 2.26
C SER A 97 7.08 -15.82 2.66
N VAL A 98 7.19 -16.94 3.38
CA VAL A 98 8.49 -17.55 3.73
C VAL A 98 9.26 -17.93 2.46
N THR A 99 8.60 -18.60 1.51
CA THR A 99 9.22 -19.00 0.24
C THR A 99 9.66 -17.78 -0.57
N THR A 100 8.88 -16.70 -0.56
CA THR A 100 9.23 -15.43 -1.21
C THR A 100 10.53 -14.86 -0.63
N LEU A 101 10.65 -14.76 0.70
CA LEU A 101 11.88 -14.30 1.37
C LEU A 101 13.09 -15.19 1.06
N GLU A 102 12.90 -16.52 1.08
CA GLU A 102 13.96 -17.47 0.73
C GLU A 102 14.46 -17.26 -0.70
N LEU A 103 13.56 -17.11 -1.68
CA LEU A 103 13.92 -16.94 -3.08
C LEU A 103 14.59 -15.59 -3.34
N ILE A 104 14.14 -14.51 -2.72
CA ILE A 104 14.81 -13.20 -2.79
C ILE A 104 16.25 -13.34 -2.32
N ARG A 105 16.51 -14.01 -1.18
CA ARG A 105 17.86 -14.23 -0.66
C ARG A 105 18.67 -15.19 -1.53
N GLN A 106 18.09 -16.32 -1.92
CA GLN A 106 18.76 -17.37 -2.69
C GLN A 106 19.24 -16.88 -4.06
N HIS A 107 18.45 -16.01 -4.70
CA HIS A 107 18.73 -15.48 -6.04
C HIS A 107 19.31 -14.06 -6.00
N GLU A 108 19.61 -13.53 -4.81
CA GLU A 108 20.15 -12.17 -4.60
C GLU A 108 19.35 -11.10 -5.36
N LEU A 109 17.99 -11.25 -5.35
CA LEU A 109 17.12 -10.32 -6.06
C LEU A 109 17.15 -8.94 -5.37
N PRO A 110 17.18 -7.83 -6.12
CA PRO A 110 17.21 -6.48 -5.57
C PRO A 110 15.82 -6.04 -5.07
N ILE A 111 15.20 -6.86 -4.23
CA ILE A 111 13.87 -6.62 -3.66
C ILE A 111 13.97 -6.53 -2.15
N LYS A 112 13.37 -5.49 -1.59
CA LYS A 112 13.09 -5.33 -0.15
C LYS A 112 11.62 -5.63 0.14
N VAL A 113 11.32 -5.89 1.41
CA VAL A 113 10.00 -6.38 1.82
C VAL A 113 9.47 -5.57 2.99
N LEU A 114 8.24 -5.09 2.88
CA LEU A 114 7.36 -4.78 4.00
C LEU A 114 6.63 -6.07 4.37
N LEU A 115 7.01 -6.67 5.50
CA LEU A 115 6.45 -7.94 5.94
C LEU A 115 5.15 -7.73 6.71
N GLY A 116 4.04 -8.30 6.23
CA GLY A 116 2.77 -8.32 6.92
C GLY A 116 2.68 -9.45 7.95
N MET A 117 1.87 -9.22 8.98
CA MET A 117 1.40 -10.20 9.95
C MET A 117 -0.12 -10.13 9.94
N TRP A 118 -0.78 -11.15 9.39
CA TRP A 118 -2.23 -11.17 9.29
C TRP A 118 -2.88 -11.41 10.65
N LEU A 119 -3.86 -10.59 11.01
CA LEU A 119 -4.66 -10.78 12.22
C LEU A 119 -6.05 -11.29 11.87
N ARG A 120 -6.46 -12.37 12.50
CA ARG A 120 -7.81 -12.94 12.43
C ARG A 120 -8.71 -12.23 13.44
N ALA A 121 -10.04 -12.31 13.24
CA ALA A 121 -11.02 -11.71 14.14
C ALA A 121 -10.83 -12.11 15.62
N GLU A 122 -10.78 -11.13 16.51
CA GLU A 122 -10.85 -11.34 17.96
C GLU A 122 -12.13 -10.77 18.58
N ILE A 123 -12.93 -10.08 17.76
CA ILE A 123 -14.32 -9.71 18.07
C ILE A 123 -15.20 -9.99 16.86
N SER A 124 -16.47 -10.28 17.12
CA SER A 124 -17.48 -10.42 16.08
C SER A 124 -18.14 -9.07 15.84
N ASN A 125 -18.01 -8.55 14.63
CA ASN A 125 -18.62 -7.30 14.18
C ASN A 125 -19.70 -7.52 13.11
N HIS A 126 -20.41 -8.67 13.15
CA HIS A 126 -21.39 -9.08 12.14
C HIS A 126 -22.51 -8.05 11.88
N GLU A 127 -22.80 -7.16 12.83
CA GLU A 127 -23.77 -6.07 12.63
C GLU A 127 -23.23 -4.96 11.72
N GLY A 128 -21.90 -4.80 11.61
CA GLY A 128 -21.22 -3.80 10.79
C GLY A 128 -20.61 -4.36 9.50
N CYS A 129 -20.32 -5.65 9.49
CA CYS A 129 -19.65 -6.33 8.37
C CYS A 129 -20.66 -6.98 7.42
N PRO A 130 -20.75 -6.55 6.16
CA PRO A 130 -21.71 -7.10 5.19
C PRO A 130 -21.39 -8.54 4.76
N TRP A 131 -20.23 -9.06 5.10
CA TRP A 131 -19.77 -10.41 4.75
C TRP A 131 -20.01 -11.44 5.85
N LEU A 132 -20.47 -11.02 7.04
CA LEU A 132 -20.76 -11.87 8.18
C LEU A 132 -22.27 -11.93 8.41
N ASP A 133 -22.90 -13.01 7.94
CA ASP A 133 -24.35 -13.25 8.15
C ASP A 133 -24.69 -13.56 9.60
N GLU A 134 -23.74 -14.16 10.34
CA GLU A 134 -23.94 -14.62 11.72
C GLU A 134 -22.74 -14.23 12.60
N PRO A 135 -22.91 -14.07 13.92
CA PRO A 135 -21.81 -13.80 14.83
C PRO A 135 -20.74 -14.88 14.79
N ILE A 136 -19.46 -14.47 14.83
CA ILE A 136 -18.34 -15.41 14.99
C ILE A 136 -18.43 -16.04 16.39
N PRO A 137 -18.40 -17.38 16.53
CA PRO A 137 -18.49 -18.06 17.83
C PRO A 137 -17.33 -17.69 18.77
N ASP A 138 -17.63 -17.57 20.08
CA ASP A 138 -16.61 -17.24 21.10
C ASP A 138 -15.41 -18.23 21.09
N GLU A 139 -15.66 -19.53 20.82
CA GLU A 139 -14.61 -20.54 20.72
C GLU A 139 -13.66 -20.24 19.53
N GLU A 140 -14.20 -19.79 18.41
CA GLU A 140 -13.42 -19.39 17.24
C GLU A 140 -12.62 -18.11 17.51
N LEU A 141 -13.23 -17.10 18.13
CA LEU A 141 -12.53 -15.87 18.53
C LEU A 141 -11.37 -16.18 19.49
N ALA A 142 -11.56 -17.10 20.44
CA ALA A 142 -10.51 -17.53 21.34
C ALA A 142 -9.38 -18.29 20.60
N ALA A 143 -9.70 -19.14 19.63
CA ALA A 143 -8.74 -19.82 18.79
C ALA A 143 -7.95 -18.82 17.92
N ASN A 144 -8.63 -17.81 17.36
CA ASN A 144 -8.02 -16.75 16.58
C ASN A 144 -7.02 -15.91 17.41
N THR A 145 -7.34 -15.60 18.67
CA THR A 145 -6.40 -14.91 19.58
C THR A 145 -5.10 -15.71 19.74
N LEU A 146 -5.16 -17.03 19.87
CA LEU A 146 -3.96 -17.87 19.93
C LEU A 146 -3.23 -17.93 18.60
N ALA A 147 -3.95 -17.98 17.49
CA ALA A 147 -3.36 -17.95 16.15
C ALA A 147 -2.66 -16.63 15.87
N ASN A 148 -3.25 -15.50 16.26
CA ASN A 148 -2.66 -14.16 16.13
C ASN A 148 -1.36 -14.05 16.95
N ALA A 149 -1.37 -14.51 18.20
CA ALA A 149 -0.16 -14.54 19.01
C ALA A 149 0.97 -15.36 18.35
N ALA A 150 0.62 -16.51 17.74
CA ALA A 150 1.59 -17.33 17.01
C ALA A 150 2.06 -16.66 15.71
N GLU A 151 1.18 -15.96 15.00
CA GLU A 151 1.52 -15.15 13.80
C GLU A 151 2.55 -14.08 14.14
N ILE A 152 2.33 -13.33 15.22
CA ILE A 152 3.25 -12.29 15.73
C ILE A 152 4.63 -12.89 16.03
N GLU A 153 4.72 -14.00 16.76
CA GLU A 153 6.02 -14.61 17.08
C GLU A 153 6.75 -15.13 15.84
N ARG A 154 6.03 -15.72 14.87
CA ARG A 154 6.63 -16.12 13.57
C ARG A 154 7.12 -14.92 12.79
N GLY A 155 6.34 -13.83 12.74
CA GLY A 155 6.72 -12.61 12.04
C GLY A 155 7.95 -11.95 12.64
N ILE A 156 8.06 -11.90 13.97
CA ILE A 156 9.27 -11.45 14.68
C ILE A 156 10.48 -12.30 14.25
N ALA A 157 10.34 -13.62 14.26
CA ALA A 157 11.44 -14.53 13.88
C ALA A 157 11.87 -14.31 12.41
N LEU A 158 10.93 -14.13 11.49
CA LEU A 158 11.24 -13.85 10.09
C LEU A 158 11.89 -12.46 9.90
N ALA A 159 11.38 -11.43 10.55
CA ALA A 159 11.97 -10.09 10.49
C ALA A 159 13.42 -10.08 11.00
N GLN A 160 13.72 -10.83 12.07
CA GLN A 160 15.08 -11.02 12.58
C GLN A 160 15.95 -11.83 11.62
N GLN A 161 15.41 -12.96 11.09
CA GLN A 161 16.13 -13.84 10.20
C GLN A 161 16.48 -13.16 8.87
N TYR A 162 15.56 -12.34 8.34
CA TYR A 162 15.67 -11.66 7.04
C TYR A 162 15.87 -10.15 7.17
N GLY A 163 16.57 -9.68 8.23
CA GLY A 163 16.78 -8.26 8.48
C GLY A 163 17.55 -7.50 7.38
N ASP A 164 18.20 -8.21 6.47
CA ASP A 164 18.81 -7.67 5.26
C ASP A 164 17.79 -7.42 4.11
N ILE A 165 16.62 -8.04 4.17
CA ILE A 165 15.55 -7.97 3.16
C ILE A 165 14.33 -7.23 3.71
N VAL A 166 13.88 -7.58 4.92
CA VAL A 166 12.71 -6.97 5.57
C VAL A 166 13.10 -5.59 6.11
N VAL A 167 12.55 -4.55 5.53
CA VAL A 167 12.86 -3.13 5.86
C VAL A 167 11.82 -2.47 6.75
N ALA A 168 10.65 -3.08 6.88
CA ALA A 168 9.60 -2.66 7.82
C ALA A 168 8.62 -3.82 8.06
N VAL A 169 7.82 -3.71 9.13
CA VAL A 169 6.81 -4.70 9.48
C VAL A 169 5.45 -4.02 9.63
N ASN A 170 4.42 -4.67 9.10
CA ASN A 170 3.02 -4.27 9.21
C ASN A 170 2.24 -5.28 10.08
N VAL A 171 1.62 -4.82 11.17
CA VAL A 171 0.89 -5.64 12.14
C VAL A 171 -0.61 -5.49 11.92
N GLY A 172 -1.23 -6.43 11.22
CA GLY A 172 -2.64 -6.39 10.84
C GLY A 172 -2.89 -5.61 9.55
N ASN A 173 -3.97 -5.97 8.87
CA ASN A 173 -4.44 -5.35 7.65
C ASN A 173 -5.93 -5.06 7.80
N GLU A 174 -6.33 -3.80 7.81
CA GLU A 174 -7.73 -3.37 7.98
C GLU A 174 -8.46 -4.07 9.13
N ALA A 175 -7.74 -4.33 10.21
CA ALA A 175 -8.25 -5.05 11.37
C ALA A 175 -9.05 -4.15 12.34
N LEU A 176 -9.23 -2.87 12.03
CA LEU A 176 -9.86 -1.88 12.90
C LEU A 176 -11.10 -1.23 12.28
N VAL A 177 -11.37 -1.47 11.00
CA VAL A 177 -12.58 -1.00 10.32
C VAL A 177 -13.75 -1.96 10.53
N ASP A 178 -14.95 -1.41 10.65
CA ASP A 178 -16.16 -2.15 11.02
C ASP A 178 -16.79 -2.94 9.87
N TRP A 179 -16.39 -2.70 8.63
CA TRP A 179 -16.88 -3.45 7.47
C TRP A 179 -16.12 -4.75 7.18
N ASN A 180 -15.01 -5.02 7.89
CA ASN A 180 -14.20 -6.22 7.69
C ASN A 180 -14.59 -7.36 8.62
N ASP A 181 -14.39 -8.62 8.20
CA ASP A 181 -14.74 -9.84 8.90
C ASP A 181 -13.69 -10.33 9.89
N HIS A 182 -12.57 -9.63 10.01
CA HIS A 182 -11.42 -9.98 10.86
C HIS A 182 -11.04 -8.86 11.84
N MET A 183 -12.03 -8.22 12.42
CA MET A 183 -11.83 -7.11 13.35
C MET A 183 -11.15 -7.55 14.66
N VAL A 184 -10.19 -6.75 15.13
CA VAL A 184 -9.44 -6.96 16.38
C VAL A 184 -9.60 -5.73 17.28
N PRO A 185 -9.79 -5.88 18.61
CA PRO A 185 -9.86 -4.75 19.53
C PRO A 185 -8.58 -3.88 19.44
N LEU A 186 -8.75 -2.55 19.42
CA LEU A 186 -7.64 -1.60 19.28
C LEU A 186 -6.52 -1.82 20.30
N GLU A 187 -6.87 -2.08 21.56
CA GLU A 187 -5.91 -2.35 22.61
C GLU A 187 -5.08 -3.62 22.39
N LYS A 188 -5.66 -4.60 21.67
CA LYS A 188 -4.95 -5.81 21.27
C LYS A 188 -3.97 -5.54 20.13
N VAL A 189 -4.40 -4.79 19.11
CA VAL A 189 -3.52 -4.37 18.02
C VAL A 189 -2.33 -3.57 18.57
N ILE A 190 -2.57 -2.62 19.48
CA ILE A 190 -1.50 -1.88 20.16
C ILE A 190 -0.55 -2.83 20.89
N ALA A 191 -1.06 -3.79 21.64
CA ALA A 191 -0.22 -4.76 22.36
C ALA A 191 0.63 -5.62 21.41
N TYR A 192 0.10 -6.03 20.26
CA TYR A 192 0.86 -6.73 19.22
C TYR A 192 1.94 -5.85 18.61
N VAL A 193 1.63 -4.59 18.29
CA VAL A 193 2.63 -3.61 17.81
C VAL A 193 3.76 -3.44 18.80
N GLU A 194 3.45 -3.22 20.08
CA GLU A 194 4.46 -3.06 21.16
C GLU A 194 5.31 -4.34 21.31
N ARG A 195 4.69 -5.52 21.21
CA ARG A 195 5.41 -6.81 21.26
C ARG A 195 6.41 -6.94 20.12
N VAL A 196 6.00 -6.59 18.90
CA VAL A 196 6.87 -6.60 17.71
C VAL A 196 8.01 -5.60 17.87
N LYS A 197 7.71 -4.34 18.19
CA LYS A 197 8.71 -3.28 18.38
C LYS A 197 9.75 -3.60 19.47
N ALA A 198 9.35 -4.31 20.51
CA ALA A 198 10.29 -4.72 21.54
C ALA A 198 11.28 -5.80 21.11
N ALA A 199 11.06 -6.44 19.95
CA ALA A 199 11.80 -7.59 19.50
C ALA A 199 12.63 -7.37 18.21
N ILE A 200 12.33 -6.33 17.43
CA ILE A 200 12.99 -6.06 16.14
C ILE A 200 13.47 -4.61 16.05
N ASP A 201 14.41 -4.35 15.15
CA ASP A 201 14.95 -3.00 14.89
C ASP A 201 14.23 -2.29 13.72
N GLN A 202 13.52 -3.02 12.88
CA GLN A 202 12.79 -2.47 11.75
C GLN A 202 11.60 -1.62 12.22
N PRO A 203 11.25 -0.52 11.52
CA PRO A 203 10.07 0.27 11.82
C PRO A 203 8.79 -0.56 11.67
N VAL A 204 7.83 -0.30 12.57
CA VAL A 204 6.57 -1.04 12.67
C VAL A 204 5.39 -0.12 12.42
N THR A 205 4.44 -0.59 11.63
CA THR A 205 3.18 0.09 11.31
C THR A 205 1.98 -0.85 11.45
N VAL A 206 0.81 -0.28 11.26
CA VAL A 206 -0.47 -0.98 10.99
C VAL A 206 -1.04 -0.41 9.70
N ALA A 207 -1.59 -1.25 8.85
CA ALA A 207 -2.26 -0.86 7.63
C ALA A 207 -3.77 -0.79 7.85
N ASP A 208 -4.35 0.39 7.69
CA ASP A 208 -5.78 0.57 7.83
C ASP A 208 -6.31 1.73 6.96
N ASN A 209 -7.62 1.85 6.84
CA ASN A 209 -8.27 2.88 6.04
C ASN A 209 -7.93 4.30 6.55
N TYR A 210 -7.71 5.23 5.63
CA TYR A 210 -7.39 6.63 5.93
C TYR A 210 -8.42 7.29 6.86
N ALA A 211 -9.72 7.00 6.68
CA ALA A 211 -10.79 7.60 7.48
C ALA A 211 -10.76 7.11 8.92
N TRP A 212 -10.40 5.82 9.15
CA TRP A 212 -10.18 5.28 10.48
C TRP A 212 -9.01 6.01 11.18
N TRP A 213 -7.89 6.19 10.48
CA TRP A 213 -6.74 6.94 11.03
C TRP A 213 -7.11 8.36 11.44
N ILE A 214 -7.91 9.07 10.63
CA ILE A 214 -8.37 10.43 10.95
C ILE A 214 -9.25 10.46 12.20
N LYS A 215 -10.17 9.50 12.30
CA LYS A 215 -11.22 9.52 13.31
C LYS A 215 -10.75 8.96 14.66
N ASP A 216 -10.13 7.78 14.63
CA ASP A 216 -9.87 6.95 15.81
C ASP A 216 -8.39 6.58 15.98
N GLY A 217 -7.51 6.96 15.06
CA GLY A 217 -6.12 6.49 14.97
C GLY A 217 -5.14 7.04 15.99
N ALA A 218 -5.48 8.09 16.76
CA ALA A 218 -4.53 8.76 17.65
C ALA A 218 -3.85 7.84 18.70
N PRO A 219 -4.54 6.91 19.37
CA PRO A 219 -3.90 5.98 20.30
C PRO A 219 -2.91 5.03 19.60
N LEU A 220 -3.27 4.51 18.43
CA LEU A 220 -2.41 3.62 17.66
C LEU A 220 -1.22 4.37 17.05
N ALA A 221 -1.41 5.61 16.61
CA ALA A 221 -0.34 6.46 16.11
C ALA A 221 0.78 6.68 17.14
N ALA A 222 0.45 6.71 18.43
CA ALA A 222 1.45 6.79 19.49
C ALA A 222 2.35 5.52 19.56
N ALA A 223 1.82 4.36 19.19
CA ALA A 223 2.52 3.08 19.27
C ALA A 223 3.36 2.77 18.03
N VAL A 224 2.89 3.12 16.82
CA VAL A 224 3.58 2.81 15.55
C VAL A 224 4.71 3.80 15.24
N ASP A 225 5.61 3.43 14.33
CA ASP A 225 6.70 4.30 13.85
C ASP A 225 6.27 5.19 12.70
N PHE A 226 5.35 4.71 11.86
CA PHE A 226 4.73 5.46 10.77
C PHE A 226 3.28 4.98 10.55
N LEU A 227 2.49 5.77 9.84
CA LEU A 227 1.10 5.47 9.53
C LEU A 227 1.03 4.76 8.17
N GLY A 228 0.39 3.59 8.15
CA GLY A 228 0.10 2.85 6.93
C GLY A 228 -1.35 3.08 6.52
N ILE A 229 -1.59 3.83 5.43
CA ILE A 229 -2.95 4.16 5.03
C ILE A 229 -3.38 3.43 3.76
N HIS A 230 -4.66 3.09 3.68
CA HIS A 230 -5.32 2.63 2.47
C HIS A 230 -6.23 3.71 1.91
N THR A 231 -6.26 3.88 0.59
CA THR A 231 -7.11 4.84 -0.10
C THR A 231 -7.51 4.31 -1.47
N TYR A 232 -8.82 4.16 -1.68
CA TYR A 232 -9.38 3.56 -2.90
C TYR A 232 -10.47 4.47 -3.51
N PRO A 233 -10.09 5.43 -4.36
CA PRO A 233 -11.05 6.35 -4.97
C PRO A 233 -12.22 5.66 -5.67
N ALA A 234 -11.98 4.50 -6.31
CA ALA A 234 -13.00 3.77 -7.04
C ALA A 234 -14.11 3.20 -6.12
N TRP A 235 -13.77 2.71 -4.90
CA TRP A 235 -14.73 2.30 -3.90
C TRP A 235 -15.57 3.47 -3.37
N GLU A 236 -14.99 4.66 -3.33
CA GLU A 236 -15.64 5.90 -2.89
C GLU A 236 -16.33 6.64 -4.05
N GLU A 237 -16.74 5.89 -5.08
CA GLU A 237 -17.51 6.37 -6.24
C GLU A 237 -16.84 7.51 -7.05
N LYS A 238 -15.52 7.72 -6.88
CA LYS A 238 -14.80 8.75 -7.64
C LYS A 238 -14.59 8.32 -9.09
N THR A 239 -14.68 9.30 -9.97
CA THR A 239 -14.24 9.14 -11.36
C THR A 239 -12.72 9.17 -11.46
N ILE A 240 -12.17 8.73 -12.59
CA ILE A 240 -10.73 8.81 -12.82
C ILE A 240 -10.20 10.25 -12.80
N ASP A 241 -11.01 11.24 -13.15
CA ASP A 241 -10.63 12.65 -13.11
C ASP A 241 -10.52 13.20 -11.68
N GLU A 242 -11.19 12.60 -10.72
CA GLU A 242 -11.21 12.97 -9.31
C GLU A 242 -10.20 12.16 -8.47
N ALA A 243 -9.73 11.03 -8.99
CA ALA A 243 -9.01 10.01 -8.23
C ALA A 243 -7.78 10.55 -7.50
N MET A 244 -6.89 11.26 -8.20
CA MET A 244 -5.67 11.78 -7.57
C MET A 244 -5.94 12.89 -6.56
N ALA A 245 -6.88 13.80 -6.86
CA ALA A 245 -7.25 14.84 -5.90
C ALA A 245 -7.79 14.24 -4.61
N TYR A 246 -8.63 13.20 -4.72
CA TYR A 246 -9.17 12.47 -3.58
C TYR A 246 -8.09 11.72 -2.79
N THR A 247 -7.17 11.03 -3.46
CA THR A 247 -6.04 10.36 -2.80
C THR A 247 -5.18 11.34 -2.00
N ILE A 248 -4.89 12.51 -2.57
CA ILE A 248 -4.10 13.56 -1.91
C ILE A 248 -4.89 14.13 -0.72
N GLU A 249 -6.18 14.40 -0.88
CA GLU A 249 -7.04 14.90 0.21
C GLU A 249 -7.06 13.94 1.40
N ASN A 250 -7.16 12.63 1.16
CA ASN A 250 -7.14 11.62 2.21
C ASN A 250 -5.82 11.62 2.99
N LEU A 251 -4.69 11.63 2.28
CA LEU A 251 -3.36 11.71 2.92
C LEU A 251 -3.19 13.01 3.71
N GLU A 252 -3.59 14.15 3.15
CA GLU A 252 -3.54 15.45 3.83
C GLU A 252 -4.45 15.48 5.07
N GLY A 253 -5.62 14.83 5.01
CA GLY A 253 -6.52 14.67 6.16
C GLY A 253 -5.85 13.89 7.30
N VAL A 254 -5.20 12.77 6.99
CA VAL A 254 -4.44 11.99 7.98
C VAL A 254 -3.28 12.80 8.56
N ARG A 255 -2.53 13.52 7.72
CA ARG A 255 -1.43 14.39 8.17
C ARG A 255 -1.92 15.51 9.09
N ALA A 256 -3.07 16.12 8.78
CA ALA A 256 -3.66 17.16 9.63
C ALA A 256 -4.10 16.62 10.99
N ALA A 257 -4.64 15.39 11.03
CA ALA A 257 -5.05 14.74 12.27
C ALA A 257 -3.88 14.23 13.10
N LEU A 258 -2.80 13.73 12.45
CA LEU A 258 -1.67 13.04 13.08
C LEU A 258 -0.33 13.58 12.55
N PRO A 259 0.01 14.86 12.81
CA PRO A 259 1.10 15.58 12.12
C PRO A 259 2.51 15.09 12.46
N ASP A 260 2.69 14.38 13.56
CA ASP A 260 4.00 13.99 14.08
C ASP A 260 4.52 12.67 13.52
N LYS A 261 3.75 12.02 12.65
CA LYS A 261 4.12 10.70 12.11
C LYS A 261 4.36 10.74 10.59
N PRO A 262 5.41 10.08 10.11
CA PRO A 262 5.54 9.79 8.69
C PRO A 262 4.35 8.95 8.19
N ILE A 263 4.00 9.11 6.91
CA ILE A 263 2.89 8.37 6.28
C ILE A 263 3.43 7.63 5.06
N ALA A 264 2.99 6.38 4.88
CA ALA A 264 3.10 5.64 3.63
C ALA A 264 1.69 5.20 3.20
N ILE A 265 1.42 5.22 1.91
CA ILE A 265 0.21 4.64 1.35
C ILE A 265 0.52 3.15 1.14
N LEU A 266 -0.08 2.28 1.96
CA LEU A 266 0.18 0.84 1.91
C LEU A 266 -0.74 0.13 0.93
N GLU A 267 -1.84 0.79 0.53
CA GLU A 267 -2.67 0.36 -0.60
C GLU A 267 -3.30 1.57 -1.27
N ALA A 268 -3.15 1.60 -2.60
CA ALA A 268 -3.92 2.43 -3.52
C ALA A 268 -3.96 1.71 -4.86
N GLY A 269 -5.11 1.69 -5.51
CA GLY A 269 -5.26 0.94 -6.75
C GLY A 269 -6.45 1.38 -7.59
N TRP A 270 -6.57 0.77 -8.77
CA TRP A 270 -7.70 0.94 -9.67
C TRP A 270 -7.97 -0.38 -10.40
N ALA A 271 -9.14 -0.98 -10.17
CA ALA A 271 -9.51 -2.23 -10.83
C ALA A 271 -9.74 -2.03 -12.33
N THR A 272 -9.31 -3.00 -13.15
CA THR A 272 -9.50 -2.95 -14.60
C THR A 272 -10.85 -3.49 -15.05
N THR A 273 -11.48 -4.29 -14.20
CA THR A 273 -12.83 -4.83 -14.35
C THR A 273 -13.49 -4.80 -12.98
N ALA A 274 -14.74 -4.41 -12.89
CA ALA A 274 -15.50 -4.44 -11.65
C ALA A 274 -17.00 -4.38 -11.95
N SER A 275 -17.76 -5.37 -11.51
CA SER A 275 -19.23 -5.32 -11.53
C SER A 275 -19.77 -4.17 -10.67
N GLU A 276 -19.08 -3.84 -9.58
CA GLU A 276 -19.45 -2.79 -8.64
C GLU A 276 -19.19 -1.38 -9.18
N PHE A 277 -18.22 -1.22 -10.09
CA PHE A 277 -17.80 0.11 -10.57
C PHE A 277 -18.34 0.46 -11.96
N GLY A 278 -18.87 -0.53 -12.71
CA GLY A 278 -19.35 -0.32 -14.08
C GLY A 278 -18.24 0.26 -14.97
N ASP A 279 -18.59 1.28 -15.77
CA ASP A 279 -17.67 1.91 -16.75
C ASP A 279 -16.47 2.64 -16.11
N ARG A 280 -16.43 2.80 -14.79
CA ARG A 280 -15.27 3.37 -14.09
C ARG A 280 -14.07 2.42 -14.09
N ALA A 281 -14.32 1.10 -14.04
CA ALA A 281 -13.27 0.08 -14.13
C ALA A 281 -12.80 -0.09 -15.58
N SER A 282 -11.52 0.11 -15.84
CA SER A 282 -10.92 -0.14 -17.14
C SER A 282 -9.39 -0.12 -17.08
N GLU A 283 -8.71 -0.81 -17.99
CA GLU A 283 -7.25 -0.72 -18.12
C GLU A 283 -6.75 0.71 -18.41
N PRO A 284 -7.41 1.54 -19.26
CA PRO A 284 -7.00 2.93 -19.43
C PRO A 284 -7.09 3.76 -18.14
N SER A 285 -8.14 3.56 -17.32
CA SER A 285 -8.27 4.25 -16.02
C SER A 285 -7.19 3.78 -15.05
N GLN A 286 -6.92 2.49 -14.94
CA GLN A 286 -5.84 1.95 -14.12
C GLN A 286 -4.47 2.54 -14.54
N ALA A 287 -4.19 2.53 -15.85
CA ALA A 287 -2.92 3.06 -16.37
C ALA A 287 -2.76 4.57 -16.12
N ARG A 288 -3.85 5.33 -16.15
CA ARG A 288 -3.84 6.75 -15.83
C ARG A 288 -3.58 6.96 -14.33
N TYR A 289 -4.34 6.29 -13.46
CA TYR A 289 -4.18 6.42 -12.01
C TYR A 289 -2.78 6.02 -11.55
N TYR A 290 -2.26 4.89 -12.07
CA TYR A 290 -0.91 4.44 -11.77
C TYR A 290 0.15 5.50 -12.11
N ARG A 291 0.10 6.08 -13.31
CA ARG A 291 1.09 7.08 -13.73
C ARG A 291 0.98 8.38 -12.95
N GLU A 292 -0.23 8.80 -12.63
CA GLU A 292 -0.47 10.02 -11.85
C GLU A 292 0.02 9.86 -10.40
N ILE A 293 -0.28 8.72 -9.75
CA ILE A 293 0.17 8.47 -8.37
C ILE A 293 1.69 8.23 -8.31
N GLU A 294 2.29 7.57 -9.32
CA GLU A 294 3.74 7.40 -9.41
C GLU A 294 4.45 8.77 -9.51
N ALA A 295 4.00 9.61 -10.43
CA ALA A 295 4.59 10.94 -10.60
C ALA A 295 4.46 11.80 -9.35
N TRP A 296 3.31 11.74 -8.68
CA TRP A 296 3.06 12.45 -7.43
C TRP A 296 3.92 11.88 -6.29
N ALA A 297 4.02 10.58 -6.14
CA ALA A 297 4.83 9.91 -5.13
C ALA A 297 6.31 10.31 -5.24
N GLN A 298 6.86 10.31 -6.45
CA GLN A 298 8.23 10.75 -6.73
C GLN A 298 8.46 12.22 -6.38
N GLN A 299 7.51 13.11 -6.75
CA GLN A 299 7.63 14.55 -6.47
C GLN A 299 7.58 14.85 -4.96
N ASN A 300 6.80 14.07 -4.21
CA ASN A 300 6.53 14.31 -2.80
C ASN A 300 7.33 13.38 -1.87
N ASN A 301 8.10 12.43 -2.43
CA ASN A 301 8.88 11.43 -1.71
C ASN A 301 8.05 10.65 -0.67
N VAL A 302 6.85 10.19 -1.08
CA VAL A 302 5.95 9.36 -0.30
C VAL A 302 5.93 7.96 -0.89
N THR A 303 6.15 6.92 -0.08
CA THR A 303 6.02 5.55 -0.56
C THR A 303 4.56 5.18 -0.80
N VAL A 304 4.30 4.60 -1.96
CA VAL A 304 3.00 4.05 -2.34
C VAL A 304 3.18 2.60 -2.76
N PHE A 305 2.48 1.70 -2.08
CA PHE A 305 2.29 0.33 -2.55
C PHE A 305 1.06 0.29 -3.44
N PHE A 306 1.27 0.12 -4.74
CA PHE A 306 0.15 -0.03 -5.65
C PHE A 306 -0.50 -1.39 -5.44
N PHE A 307 -1.81 -1.41 -5.33
CA PHE A 307 -2.61 -2.60 -5.17
C PHE A 307 -3.17 -3.00 -6.54
N GLU A 308 -2.69 -4.06 -7.18
CA GLU A 308 -1.67 -4.99 -6.73
C GLU A 308 -0.84 -5.53 -7.92
N ALA A 309 0.08 -6.47 -7.69
CA ALA A 309 0.95 -7.00 -8.74
C ALA A 309 0.17 -7.78 -9.80
N PHE A 310 -0.57 -8.78 -9.40
CA PHE A 310 -1.25 -9.74 -10.30
C PHE A 310 -2.74 -9.82 -9.96
N ASP A 311 -3.58 -10.10 -10.96
CA ASP A 311 -4.97 -10.47 -10.72
C ASP A 311 -5.04 -11.75 -9.89
N GLU A 312 -5.94 -11.78 -8.91
CA GLU A 312 -6.08 -12.89 -7.96
C GLU A 312 -7.50 -13.45 -7.95
N PRO A 313 -7.79 -14.53 -8.70
CA PRO A 313 -9.14 -15.09 -8.86
C PRO A 313 -9.80 -15.60 -7.58
N TRP A 314 -9.02 -15.85 -6.52
CA TRP A 314 -9.53 -16.36 -5.24
C TRP A 314 -10.24 -15.29 -4.40
N LYS A 315 -10.01 -14.00 -4.67
CA LYS A 315 -10.58 -12.89 -3.92
C LYS A 315 -12.04 -12.62 -4.24
N GLY A 316 -12.76 -12.00 -3.31
CA GLY A 316 -14.16 -11.59 -3.47
C GLY A 316 -15.15 -12.73 -3.62
N ASP A 317 -16.36 -12.43 -4.12
CA ASP A 317 -17.44 -13.43 -4.28
C ASP A 317 -17.06 -14.46 -5.38
N PRO A 318 -17.01 -15.77 -5.04
CA PRO A 318 -16.79 -16.83 -6.03
C PRO A 318 -17.86 -16.88 -7.14
N GLY A 319 -19.07 -16.37 -6.88
CA GLY A 319 -20.17 -16.29 -7.82
C GLY A 319 -20.05 -15.11 -8.82
N ASP A 320 -19.20 -14.13 -8.55
CA ASP A 320 -18.95 -12.98 -9.43
C ASP A 320 -17.55 -13.00 -10.05
N PRO A 321 -17.38 -13.52 -11.26
CA PRO A 321 -16.10 -13.52 -11.94
C PRO A 321 -15.62 -12.12 -12.37
N LEU A 322 -16.51 -11.12 -12.35
CA LEU A 322 -16.21 -9.74 -12.74
C LEU A 322 -16.09 -8.81 -11.52
N GLY A 323 -16.14 -9.35 -10.29
CA GLY A 323 -15.99 -8.57 -9.08
C GLY A 323 -14.63 -7.88 -8.98
N ALA A 324 -14.60 -6.65 -8.49
CA ALA A 324 -13.43 -5.79 -8.42
C ALA A 324 -12.21 -6.48 -7.80
N GLU A 325 -12.43 -7.24 -6.72
CA GLU A 325 -11.35 -7.87 -5.94
C GLU A 325 -10.43 -8.79 -6.75
N LYS A 326 -10.90 -9.29 -7.89
CA LYS A 326 -10.15 -10.19 -8.78
C LYS A 326 -9.27 -9.47 -9.81
N HIS A 327 -9.42 -8.14 -9.98
CA HIS A 327 -8.92 -7.42 -11.15
C HIS A 327 -8.09 -6.16 -10.85
N TRP A 328 -7.48 -6.08 -9.68
CA TRP A 328 -6.61 -4.97 -9.29
C TRP A 328 -5.19 -5.05 -9.88
N GLY A 329 -4.75 -6.24 -10.31
CA GLY A 329 -3.39 -6.50 -10.77
C GLY A 329 -2.91 -5.56 -11.88
N LEU A 330 -1.61 -5.25 -11.89
CA LEU A 330 -0.94 -4.64 -13.04
C LEU A 330 -0.66 -5.65 -14.14
N PHE A 331 -0.67 -6.93 -13.79
CA PHE A 331 -0.57 -8.07 -14.67
C PHE A 331 -1.82 -8.96 -14.52
N PHE A 332 -2.19 -9.62 -15.58
CA PHE A 332 -3.24 -10.65 -15.54
C PHE A 332 -2.80 -11.88 -14.72
N VAL A 333 -3.75 -12.76 -14.40
CA VAL A 333 -3.47 -13.99 -13.66
C VAL A 333 -2.43 -14.90 -14.35
N ASP A 334 -2.36 -14.84 -15.69
CA ASP A 334 -1.36 -15.56 -16.50
C ASP A 334 -0.01 -14.84 -16.63
N ARG A 335 0.18 -13.75 -15.88
CA ARG A 335 1.38 -12.89 -15.83
C ARG A 335 1.63 -12.06 -17.08
N SER A 336 0.71 -12.07 -18.06
CA SER A 336 0.78 -11.12 -19.16
C SER A 336 0.54 -9.69 -18.67
N PRO A 337 1.27 -8.68 -19.20
CA PRO A 337 1.16 -7.30 -18.73
C PRO A 337 -0.16 -6.66 -19.20
N LYS A 338 -0.85 -5.98 -18.30
CA LYS A 338 -1.94 -5.07 -18.65
C LYS A 338 -1.40 -3.79 -19.30
N LEU A 339 -2.30 -2.98 -19.85
CA LEU A 339 -1.96 -1.76 -20.61
C LEU A 339 -0.91 -0.88 -19.90
N VAL A 340 -0.98 -0.76 -18.59
CA VAL A 340 -0.07 0.07 -17.79
C VAL A 340 1.38 -0.42 -17.84
N MET A 341 1.60 -1.73 -17.95
CA MET A 341 2.90 -2.39 -17.96
C MET A 341 3.40 -2.72 -19.39
N GLN A 342 2.61 -2.45 -20.43
CA GLN A 342 3.04 -2.62 -21.82
C GLN A 342 4.04 -1.50 -22.20
N ARG A 343 5.20 -1.89 -22.71
CA ARG A 343 6.29 -0.99 -23.15
C ARG A 343 6.14 -0.61 -24.61
#